data_9fe465fb183682325653b6b15020c4a5
#
_entry.id   9fe465fb183682325653b6b15020c4a5
#
_cell.length_a   1.000
_cell.length_b   1.000
_cell.length_c   1.000
_cell.angle_alpha   90.00
_cell.angle_beta   90.00
_cell.angle_gamma   90.00
#
_symmetry.space_group_name_H-M   'P 1'
#
loop_
_entity.id
_entity.type
_entity.pdbx_description
1 polymer ?
#
loop_
_entity_poly.entity_id
_entity_poly.type
_entity_poly.pdbx_seq_one_letter_code
_entity_poly.pdbx_strand_id
1 'polypeptide(L)'
;MAKGKKRPAELPEYGTVMMKGVQYYRTRITDADGKRVAIYGLTREELYDRVEDAQKKIAEVVFHRENPTVEEYCEKWLLMRSGTVRTNTLEGYARMVNRYIVGPIGQMYMDEVTTDDLRLLMVPLSKGSSGMYGQLNMLIKNIFNSAEESKVIKENPSKTICAGGGKPAKRREALTDEQTAILLDSIRELPPYVFVMIGLYAGLRREEILGLKWDCVFLDEKTPYISVRRAWHVEGGEPVVNTLLKTPAAKRDVPIPKCLVACLKEEREKSESEYVISNSKGTVLTETQFVRVWKYITVRSTAERCYYTYVNGQSIKHRIKPRLGEHQPNNPKLVYTMDFKVTPHMLRHTYITNLIYKGVDPKTVQYLAGHENSKTTMDIYAKVKYNKPEELSSVVNAAFGLR
;
A
#
# COMPACT_ATOMS: atom_id res chain seq x y z
N MET A 1 31.88 -29.55 20.43
CA MET A 1 33.20 -29.12 20.91
C MET A 1 34.14 -29.03 19.71
N ALA A 2 34.43 -27.83 19.24
CA ALA A 2 35.35 -27.62 18.14
C ALA A 2 36.80 -27.96 18.57
N LYS A 3 37.44 -28.90 17.88
CA LYS A 3 38.86 -29.22 18.09
C LYS A 3 39.69 -27.98 17.81
N GLY A 4 40.28 -27.36 18.86
CA GLY A 4 41.19 -26.24 18.70
C GLY A 4 42.31 -26.63 17.75
N LYS A 5 42.58 -25.82 16.71
CA LYS A 5 43.74 -25.97 15.85
C LYS A 5 44.99 -25.95 16.73
N LYS A 6 45.84 -27.00 16.63
CA LYS A 6 47.18 -27.02 17.27
C LYS A 6 47.98 -25.86 16.73
N ARG A 7 48.60 -25.07 17.65
CA ARG A 7 49.58 -24.05 17.29
C ARG A 7 50.73 -24.68 16.46
N PRO A 8 51.25 -23.96 15.47
CA PRO A 8 52.42 -24.46 14.73
C PRO A 8 53.62 -24.67 15.68
N ALA A 9 54.47 -25.63 15.37
CA ALA A 9 55.63 -25.98 16.18
C ALA A 9 56.64 -24.81 16.29
N GLU A 10 56.70 -23.95 15.25
CA GLU A 10 57.49 -22.71 15.26
C GLU A 10 56.53 -21.52 15.02
N LEU A 11 56.53 -20.55 15.95
CA LEU A 11 55.76 -19.31 15.81
C LEU A 11 56.53 -18.33 14.92
N PRO A 12 55.78 -17.48 14.18
CA PRO A 12 56.40 -16.42 13.37
C PRO A 12 57.28 -15.48 14.21
N GLU A 13 58.29 -14.91 13.58
CA GLU A 13 59.10 -13.85 14.21
C GLU A 13 58.29 -12.54 14.18
N TYR A 14 58.21 -11.88 15.34
CA TYR A 14 57.50 -10.62 15.53
C TYR A 14 58.50 -9.52 15.96
N GLY A 15 58.28 -8.30 15.47
CA GLY A 15 58.99 -7.14 15.97
C GLY A 15 58.60 -6.84 17.41
N THR A 16 59.49 -6.20 18.17
CA THR A 16 59.27 -5.78 19.54
C THR A 16 59.17 -4.27 19.65
N VAL A 17 58.39 -3.77 20.65
CA VAL A 17 58.26 -2.35 20.96
C VAL A 17 58.13 -2.17 22.47
N MET A 18 58.77 -1.12 22.99
CA MET A 18 58.66 -0.74 24.40
C MET A 18 57.51 0.25 24.57
N MET A 19 56.54 -0.06 25.44
CA MET A 19 55.44 0.86 25.80
C MET A 19 55.31 0.93 27.33
N LYS A 20 55.42 2.10 27.88
CA LYS A 20 55.34 2.38 29.35
C LYS A 20 56.22 1.44 30.20
N GLY A 21 57.43 1.14 29.70
CA GLY A 21 58.42 0.28 30.41
C GLY A 21 58.19 -1.23 30.27
N VAL A 22 57.20 -1.64 29.48
CA VAL A 22 56.88 -3.06 29.19
C VAL A 22 57.18 -3.36 27.73
N GLN A 23 57.87 -4.47 27.47
CA GLN A 23 58.14 -4.96 26.12
C GLN A 23 56.93 -5.73 25.56
N TYR A 24 56.49 -5.34 24.36
CA TYR A 24 55.42 -6.02 23.63
C TYR A 24 55.97 -6.56 22.31
N TYR A 25 55.47 -7.73 21.91
CA TYR A 25 55.55 -8.21 20.53
C TYR A 25 54.49 -7.51 19.68
N ARG A 26 54.83 -7.18 18.42
CA ARG A 26 53.99 -6.40 17.51
C ARG A 26 53.99 -6.97 16.12
N THR A 27 52.80 -6.99 15.51
CA THR A 27 52.64 -7.18 14.06
C THR A 27 51.56 -6.22 13.51
N ARG A 28 51.39 -6.18 12.20
CA ARG A 28 50.35 -5.42 11.53
C ARG A 28 49.54 -6.35 10.65
N ILE A 29 48.24 -6.22 10.71
CA ILE A 29 47.30 -6.87 9.82
C ILE A 29 46.51 -5.80 9.04
N THR A 30 45.93 -6.19 7.90
CA THR A 30 45.01 -5.34 7.14
C THR A 30 43.61 -5.69 7.58
N ASP A 31 42.84 -4.70 8.01
CA ASP A 31 41.43 -4.89 8.39
C ASP A 31 40.51 -5.03 7.16
N ALA A 32 39.21 -5.23 7.41
CA ALA A 32 38.20 -5.41 6.36
C ALA A 32 38.04 -4.16 5.47
N ASP A 33 38.51 -2.98 5.90
CA ASP A 33 38.48 -1.71 5.16
C ASP A 33 39.77 -1.39 4.41
N GLY A 34 40.75 -2.34 4.45
CA GLY A 34 42.05 -2.18 3.81
C GLY A 34 43.04 -1.34 4.63
N LYS A 35 42.75 -0.98 5.89
CA LYS A 35 43.62 -0.23 6.75
C LYS A 35 44.58 -1.16 7.51
N ARG A 36 45.82 -0.72 7.69
CA ARG A 36 46.83 -1.45 8.48
C ARG A 36 46.65 -1.16 9.97
N VAL A 37 46.24 -2.16 10.74
CA VAL A 37 46.06 -2.08 12.20
C VAL A 37 47.19 -2.85 12.88
N ALA A 38 47.78 -2.27 13.95
CA ALA A 38 48.83 -2.93 14.73
C ALA A 38 48.19 -3.77 15.85
N ILE A 39 48.66 -5.02 16.01
CA ILE A 39 48.28 -5.90 17.12
C ILE A 39 49.52 -6.11 18.02
N TYR A 40 49.25 -6.17 19.31
CA TYR A 40 50.27 -6.30 20.34
C TYR A 40 49.96 -7.50 21.24
N GLY A 41 51.01 -8.17 21.75
CA GLY A 41 50.92 -9.22 22.74
C GLY A 41 52.11 -9.17 23.69
N LEU A 42 51.96 -9.62 24.93
CA LEU A 42 53.06 -9.70 25.89
C LEU A 42 53.99 -10.85 25.58
N THR A 43 53.47 -11.93 24.99
CA THR A 43 54.27 -13.08 24.53
C THR A 43 54.03 -13.32 23.04
N ARG A 44 54.89 -14.13 22.40
CA ARG A 44 54.71 -14.53 20.98
C ARG A 44 53.42 -15.34 20.80
N GLU A 45 53.12 -16.20 21.76
CA GLU A 45 51.91 -17.03 21.74
C GLU A 45 50.63 -16.20 21.84
N GLU A 46 50.64 -15.23 22.76
CA GLU A 46 49.51 -14.32 22.91
C GLU A 46 49.29 -13.49 21.65
N LEU A 47 50.34 -12.97 21.05
CA LEU A 47 50.23 -12.21 19.81
C LEU A 47 49.73 -13.08 18.67
N TYR A 48 50.17 -14.32 18.54
CA TYR A 48 49.73 -15.27 17.53
C TYR A 48 48.20 -15.53 17.66
N ASP A 49 47.73 -15.83 18.87
CA ASP A 49 46.30 -16.06 19.11
C ASP A 49 45.46 -14.83 18.78
N ARG A 50 45.90 -13.64 19.16
CA ARG A 50 45.23 -12.38 18.84
C ARG A 50 45.17 -12.10 17.34
N VAL A 51 46.22 -12.44 16.61
CA VAL A 51 46.25 -12.30 15.13
C VAL A 51 45.31 -13.29 14.47
N GLU A 52 45.30 -14.54 14.88
CA GLU A 52 44.39 -15.58 14.37
C GLU A 52 42.90 -15.17 14.60
N ASP A 53 42.58 -14.70 15.82
CA ASP A 53 41.23 -14.25 16.14
C ASP A 53 40.81 -13.01 15.35
N ALA A 54 41.72 -12.06 15.16
CA ALA A 54 41.50 -10.88 14.36
C ALA A 54 41.31 -11.24 12.87
N GLN A 55 42.14 -12.15 12.33
CA GLN A 55 42.00 -12.62 10.95
C GLN A 55 40.66 -13.36 10.71
N LYS A 56 40.21 -14.18 11.68
CA LYS A 56 38.88 -14.84 11.60
C LYS A 56 37.76 -13.81 11.55
N LYS A 57 37.77 -12.83 12.46
CA LYS A 57 36.79 -11.75 12.47
C LYS A 57 36.80 -10.95 11.17
N ILE A 58 37.96 -10.64 10.64
CA ILE A 58 38.07 -9.94 9.35
C ILE A 58 37.49 -10.81 8.23
N ALA A 59 37.83 -12.10 8.18
CA ALA A 59 37.28 -13.02 7.18
C ALA A 59 35.73 -13.14 7.26
N GLU A 60 35.17 -13.18 8.46
CA GLU A 60 33.73 -13.16 8.66
C GLU A 60 33.11 -11.87 8.14
N VAL A 61 33.69 -10.70 8.46
CA VAL A 61 33.16 -9.40 7.98
C VAL A 61 33.24 -9.29 6.46
N VAL A 62 34.36 -9.75 5.84
CA VAL A 62 34.50 -9.77 4.38
C VAL A 62 33.49 -10.73 3.75
N PHE A 63 33.32 -11.92 4.31
CA PHE A 63 32.34 -12.90 3.86
C PHE A 63 30.89 -12.34 3.87
N HIS A 64 30.49 -11.70 4.99
CA HIS A 64 29.16 -11.07 5.09
C HIS A 64 28.97 -9.89 4.12
N ARG A 65 30.03 -9.13 3.81
CA ARG A 65 29.96 -8.06 2.81
C ARG A 65 29.77 -8.60 1.39
N GLU A 66 30.43 -9.69 1.07
CA GLU A 66 30.38 -10.34 -0.24
C GLU A 66 29.10 -11.18 -0.39
N ASN A 67 28.63 -11.77 0.71
CA ASN A 67 27.44 -12.61 0.74
C ASN A 67 26.50 -12.23 1.89
N PRO A 68 25.67 -11.18 1.71
CA PRO A 68 24.71 -10.74 2.72
C PRO A 68 23.59 -11.77 2.91
N THR A 69 22.97 -11.77 4.08
CA THR A 69 21.72 -12.49 4.31
C THR A 69 20.58 -11.84 3.53
N VAL A 70 19.46 -12.58 3.35
CA VAL A 70 18.25 -12.07 2.70
C VAL A 70 17.71 -10.85 3.46
N GLU A 71 17.76 -10.85 4.80
CA GLU A 71 17.34 -9.73 5.65
C GLU A 71 18.17 -8.49 5.37
N GLU A 72 19.50 -8.59 5.46
CA GLU A 72 20.43 -7.48 5.20
C GLU A 72 20.27 -6.91 3.78
N TYR A 73 20.09 -7.79 2.79
CA TYR A 73 19.91 -7.33 1.42
C TYR A 73 18.53 -6.68 1.21
N CYS A 74 17.47 -7.19 1.82
CA CYS A 74 16.14 -6.58 1.77
C CYS A 74 16.12 -5.19 2.42
N GLU A 75 16.81 -4.99 3.56
CA GLU A 75 16.94 -3.68 4.19
C GLU A 75 17.66 -2.68 3.26
N LYS A 76 18.79 -3.10 2.70
CA LYS A 76 19.54 -2.30 1.71
C LYS A 76 18.67 -1.97 0.49
N TRP A 77 17.93 -2.93 -0.03
CA TRP A 77 17.03 -2.72 -1.17
C TRP A 77 15.91 -1.73 -0.85
N LEU A 78 15.28 -1.84 0.33
CA LEU A 78 14.26 -0.89 0.78
C LEU A 78 14.83 0.51 0.92
N LEU A 79 16.06 0.65 1.44
CA LEU A 79 16.76 1.93 1.53
C LEU A 79 17.01 2.53 0.14
N MET A 80 17.47 1.74 -0.83
CA MET A 80 17.62 2.21 -2.22
C MET A 80 16.29 2.65 -2.84
N ARG A 81 15.18 1.99 -2.49
CA ARG A 81 13.85 2.35 -2.99
C ARG A 81 13.27 3.60 -2.31
N SER A 82 13.73 3.99 -1.14
CA SER A 82 13.21 5.17 -0.42
C SER A 82 13.34 6.48 -1.22
N GLY A 83 14.36 6.60 -2.07
CA GLY A 83 14.54 7.75 -2.95
C GLY A 83 13.70 7.76 -4.23
N THR A 84 13.03 6.63 -4.56
CA THR A 84 12.33 6.48 -5.86
C THR A 84 10.83 6.24 -5.74
N VAL A 85 10.35 5.83 -4.57
CA VAL A 85 8.92 5.55 -4.33
C VAL A 85 8.38 6.42 -3.21
N ARG A 86 7.04 6.64 -3.22
CA ARG A 86 6.38 7.39 -2.15
C ARG A 86 6.41 6.64 -0.83
N THR A 87 6.47 7.36 0.29
CA THR A 87 6.53 6.81 1.66
C THR A 87 5.51 5.70 1.91
N ASN A 88 4.23 5.93 1.60
CA ASN A 88 3.17 4.90 1.78
C ASN A 88 3.40 3.64 0.94
N THR A 89 4.02 3.77 -0.24
CA THR A 89 4.37 2.61 -1.09
C THR A 89 5.52 1.85 -0.47
N LEU A 90 6.54 2.56 0.02
CA LEU A 90 7.70 1.98 0.70
C LEU A 90 7.29 1.22 1.96
N GLU A 91 6.43 1.81 2.80
CA GLU A 91 5.86 1.14 3.98
C GLU A 91 5.07 -0.12 3.62
N GLY A 92 4.32 -0.07 2.51
CA GLY A 92 3.63 -1.23 1.95
C GLY A 92 4.60 -2.34 1.53
N TYR A 93 5.70 -1.97 0.87
CA TYR A 93 6.77 -2.89 0.50
C TYR A 93 7.45 -3.48 1.73
N ALA A 94 7.85 -2.65 2.69
CA ALA A 94 8.49 -3.10 3.92
C ALA A 94 7.63 -4.11 4.69
N ARG A 95 6.32 -3.84 4.85
CA ARG A 95 5.40 -4.79 5.50
C ARG A 95 5.31 -6.13 4.78
N MET A 96 5.27 -6.12 3.43
CA MET A 96 5.22 -7.35 2.63
C MET A 96 6.53 -8.11 2.68
N VAL A 97 7.66 -7.41 2.51
CA VAL A 97 9.01 -7.99 2.56
C VAL A 97 9.27 -8.63 3.92
N ASN A 98 9.06 -7.88 5.02
CA ASN A 98 9.31 -8.39 6.36
C ASN A 98 8.45 -9.60 6.71
N ARG A 99 7.17 -9.58 6.33
CA ARG A 99 6.23 -10.66 6.66
C ARG A 99 6.45 -11.92 5.84
N TYR A 100 6.67 -11.78 4.53
CA TYR A 100 6.60 -12.91 3.59
C TYR A 100 7.94 -13.32 3.00
N ILE A 101 8.99 -12.51 3.14
CA ILE A 101 10.35 -12.84 2.67
C ILE A 101 11.29 -12.99 3.86
N VAL A 102 11.51 -11.90 4.61
CA VAL A 102 12.45 -11.90 5.75
C VAL A 102 12.01 -12.89 6.84
N GLY A 103 10.72 -12.90 7.21
CA GLY A 103 10.23 -13.82 8.23
C GLY A 103 10.57 -15.29 7.97
N PRO A 104 10.32 -15.84 6.77
CA PRO A 104 10.65 -17.24 6.46
C PRO A 104 12.10 -17.55 6.13
N ILE A 105 12.79 -16.67 5.38
CA ILE A 105 14.14 -16.96 4.83
C ILE A 105 15.18 -15.87 5.14
N GLY A 106 14.89 -14.92 6.02
CA GLY A 106 15.77 -13.77 6.29
C GLY A 106 17.18 -14.13 6.72
N GLN A 107 17.37 -15.24 7.42
CA GLN A 107 18.66 -15.73 7.91
C GLN A 107 19.46 -16.53 6.89
N MET A 108 18.89 -16.88 5.74
CA MET A 108 19.63 -17.53 4.65
C MET A 108 20.53 -16.52 3.95
N TYR A 109 21.66 -16.97 3.44
CA TYR A 109 22.48 -16.15 2.56
C TYR A 109 21.84 -16.02 1.17
N MET A 110 22.02 -14.84 0.53
CA MET A 110 21.39 -14.54 -0.76
C MET A 110 21.74 -15.54 -1.87
N ASP A 111 22.96 -16.10 -1.88
CA ASP A 111 23.44 -17.06 -2.87
C ASP A 111 22.97 -18.51 -2.59
N GLU A 112 22.48 -18.81 -1.38
CA GLU A 112 21.94 -20.11 -1.01
C GLU A 112 20.45 -20.26 -1.37
N VAL A 113 19.74 -19.14 -1.62
CA VAL A 113 18.30 -19.16 -1.90
C VAL A 113 18.01 -19.83 -3.23
N THR A 114 17.18 -20.88 -3.19
CA THR A 114 16.78 -21.63 -4.36
C THR A 114 15.43 -21.15 -4.92
N THR A 115 15.12 -21.53 -6.15
CA THR A 115 13.80 -21.30 -6.75
C THR A 115 12.67 -21.95 -5.94
N ASP A 116 12.92 -23.09 -5.30
CA ASP A 116 11.91 -23.79 -4.52
C ASP A 116 11.62 -23.07 -3.19
N ASP A 117 12.65 -22.51 -2.55
CA ASP A 117 12.43 -21.63 -1.38
C ASP A 117 11.51 -20.49 -1.74
N LEU A 118 11.77 -19.80 -2.86
CA LEU A 118 10.93 -18.69 -3.31
C LEU A 118 9.50 -19.12 -3.70
N ARG A 119 9.33 -20.32 -4.26
CA ARG A 119 7.99 -20.90 -4.52
C ARG A 119 7.23 -21.15 -3.22
N LEU A 120 7.91 -21.66 -2.19
CA LEU A 120 7.30 -21.90 -0.88
C LEU A 120 6.81 -20.60 -0.22
N LEU A 121 7.51 -19.45 -0.41
CA LEU A 121 7.02 -18.15 0.05
C LEU A 121 5.66 -17.76 -0.55
N MET A 122 5.36 -18.22 -1.76
CA MET A 122 4.12 -17.89 -2.46
C MET A 122 2.91 -18.75 -2.00
N VAL A 123 3.16 -19.91 -1.37
CA VAL A 123 2.11 -20.84 -0.95
C VAL A 123 1.06 -20.22 -0.01
N PRO A 124 1.40 -19.44 1.04
CA PRO A 124 0.41 -18.84 1.91
C PRO A 124 -0.55 -17.89 1.17
N LEU A 125 -0.09 -17.25 0.09
CA LEU A 125 -0.90 -16.32 -0.71
C LEU A 125 -1.68 -17.00 -1.85
N SER A 126 -1.43 -18.28 -2.14
CA SER A 126 -2.16 -19.01 -3.18
C SER A 126 -3.68 -19.08 -2.91
N LYS A 127 -4.08 -19.09 -1.63
CA LYS A 127 -5.48 -19.05 -1.19
C LYS A 127 -5.99 -17.62 -0.95
N GLY A 128 -5.10 -16.63 -1.01
CA GLY A 128 -5.38 -15.20 -0.85
C GLY A 128 -5.84 -14.51 -2.14
N SER A 129 -5.78 -13.17 -2.17
CA SER A 129 -6.12 -12.41 -3.38
C SER A 129 -4.99 -12.46 -4.42
N SER A 130 -5.34 -12.54 -5.71
CA SER A 130 -4.38 -12.46 -6.81
C SER A 130 -3.56 -11.15 -6.80
N GLY A 131 -4.12 -10.07 -6.26
CA GLY A 131 -3.40 -8.80 -6.11
C GLY A 131 -2.24 -8.90 -5.13
N MET A 132 -2.44 -9.52 -3.95
CA MET A 132 -1.36 -9.74 -2.98
C MET A 132 -0.32 -10.71 -3.52
N TYR A 133 -0.78 -11.78 -4.18
CA TYR A 133 0.10 -12.75 -4.82
C TYR A 133 1.00 -12.05 -5.86
N GLY A 134 0.41 -11.27 -6.76
CA GLY A 134 1.15 -10.51 -7.77
C GLY A 134 2.11 -9.48 -7.17
N GLN A 135 1.72 -8.82 -6.08
CA GLN A 135 2.58 -7.86 -5.39
C GLN A 135 3.81 -8.54 -4.76
N LEU A 136 3.63 -9.68 -4.07
CA LEU A 136 4.77 -10.42 -3.52
C LEU A 136 5.68 -10.93 -4.63
N ASN A 137 5.12 -11.51 -5.70
CA ASN A 137 5.91 -11.96 -6.86
C ASN A 137 6.73 -10.83 -7.49
N MET A 138 6.16 -9.63 -7.63
CA MET A 138 6.85 -8.44 -8.12
C MET A 138 8.00 -8.04 -7.17
N LEU A 139 7.77 -8.06 -5.85
CA LEU A 139 8.81 -7.72 -4.86
C LEU A 139 9.96 -8.72 -4.88
N ILE A 140 9.69 -10.03 -4.88
CA ILE A 140 10.70 -11.08 -4.99
C ILE A 140 11.55 -10.85 -6.26
N LYS A 141 10.90 -10.71 -7.42
CA LYS A 141 11.62 -10.46 -8.68
C LYS A 141 12.48 -9.21 -8.63
N ASN A 142 11.97 -8.10 -8.10
CA ASN A 142 12.73 -6.86 -8.02
C ASN A 142 13.94 -6.95 -7.09
N ILE A 143 13.82 -7.63 -5.94
CA ILE A 143 14.90 -7.83 -4.99
C ILE A 143 15.98 -8.71 -5.60
N PHE A 144 15.62 -9.87 -6.15
CA PHE A 144 16.61 -10.81 -6.71
C PHE A 144 17.19 -10.34 -8.06
N ASN A 145 16.46 -9.57 -8.88
CA ASN A 145 17.04 -8.88 -10.03
C ASN A 145 18.10 -7.86 -9.61
N SER A 146 17.78 -7.05 -8.60
CA SER A 146 18.75 -6.08 -8.04
C SER A 146 19.98 -6.75 -7.46
N ALA A 147 19.85 -7.93 -6.84
CA ALA A 147 20.96 -8.71 -6.32
C ALA A 147 21.85 -9.28 -7.44
N GLU A 148 21.27 -9.75 -8.53
CA GLU A 148 22.00 -10.22 -9.71
C GLU A 148 22.73 -9.06 -10.41
N GLU A 149 22.06 -7.92 -10.63
CA GLU A 149 22.66 -6.70 -11.21
C GLU A 149 23.82 -6.16 -10.37
N SER A 150 23.69 -6.24 -9.05
CA SER A 150 24.76 -5.83 -8.10
C SER A 150 25.83 -6.90 -7.88
N LYS A 151 25.78 -8.05 -8.60
CA LYS A 151 26.69 -9.18 -8.49
C LYS A 151 26.79 -9.80 -7.08
N VAL A 152 25.76 -9.64 -6.26
CA VAL A 152 25.64 -10.30 -4.95
C VAL A 152 25.32 -11.78 -5.13
N ILE A 153 24.54 -12.10 -6.18
CA ILE A 153 24.26 -13.47 -6.60
C ILE A 153 24.68 -13.67 -8.06
N LYS A 154 25.11 -14.88 -8.40
CA LYS A 154 25.52 -15.24 -9.78
C LYS A 154 24.33 -15.54 -10.68
N GLU A 155 23.34 -16.25 -10.14
CA GLU A 155 22.12 -16.65 -10.84
C GLU A 155 20.92 -16.24 -10.03
N ASN A 156 19.90 -15.70 -10.73
CA ASN A 156 18.68 -15.24 -10.10
C ASN A 156 17.63 -16.36 -10.02
N PRO A 157 17.32 -16.89 -8.81
CA PRO A 157 16.37 -17.96 -8.62
C PRO A 157 14.92 -17.54 -8.88
N SER A 158 14.64 -16.23 -8.98
CA SER A 158 13.27 -15.73 -9.19
C SER A 158 12.80 -15.75 -10.64
N LYS A 159 13.67 -16.03 -11.62
CA LYS A 159 13.34 -15.99 -13.06
C LYS A 159 12.20 -16.93 -13.44
N THR A 160 12.16 -18.12 -12.85
CA THR A 160 11.18 -19.19 -13.18
C THR A 160 9.98 -19.27 -12.23
N ILE A 161 9.82 -18.29 -11.32
CA ILE A 161 8.65 -18.25 -10.46
C ILE A 161 7.42 -17.89 -11.28
N CYS A 162 6.32 -18.68 -11.10
CA CYS A 162 5.06 -18.46 -11.79
C CYS A 162 4.45 -17.10 -11.44
N ALA A 163 4.07 -16.33 -12.46
CA ALA A 163 3.50 -15.00 -12.29
C ALA A 163 2.02 -15.02 -11.82
N GLY A 164 1.32 -16.14 -11.97
CA GLY A 164 -0.11 -16.26 -11.72
C GLY A 164 -0.43 -17.11 -10.48
N GLY A 165 -1.29 -16.59 -9.62
CA GLY A 165 -1.79 -17.29 -8.44
C GLY A 165 -2.75 -16.44 -7.63
N GLY A 166 -3.35 -17.05 -6.60
CA GLY A 166 -4.36 -16.42 -5.77
C GLY A 166 -5.76 -16.35 -6.40
N LYS A 167 -6.75 -16.09 -5.58
CA LYS A 167 -8.15 -15.97 -6.01
C LYS A 167 -8.33 -14.68 -6.81
N PRO A 168 -9.05 -14.71 -7.94
CA PRO A 168 -9.40 -13.50 -8.68
C PRO A 168 -10.02 -12.45 -7.78
N ALA A 169 -9.69 -11.19 -8.00
CA ALA A 169 -10.32 -10.09 -7.28
C ALA A 169 -11.85 -10.14 -7.53
N LYS A 170 -12.64 -10.02 -6.47
CA LYS A 170 -14.09 -9.83 -6.62
C LYS A 170 -14.33 -8.61 -7.49
N ARG A 171 -15.20 -8.75 -8.49
CA ARG A 171 -15.61 -7.62 -9.35
C ARG A 171 -16.22 -6.54 -8.45
N ARG A 172 -15.76 -5.31 -8.62
CA ARG A 172 -16.40 -4.15 -7.99
C ARG A 172 -17.56 -3.76 -8.89
N GLU A 173 -18.74 -3.76 -8.33
CA GLU A 173 -19.96 -3.34 -9.02
C GLU A 173 -20.26 -1.89 -8.67
N ALA A 174 -20.82 -1.15 -9.61
CA ALA A 174 -21.40 0.15 -9.35
C ALA A 174 -22.68 -0.02 -8.53
N LEU A 175 -23.05 0.99 -7.75
CA LEU A 175 -24.35 1.01 -7.11
C LEU A 175 -25.43 1.18 -8.17
N THR A 176 -26.56 0.48 -8.00
CA THR A 176 -27.75 0.73 -8.79
C THR A 176 -28.41 2.05 -8.38
N ASP A 177 -29.35 2.55 -9.18
CA ASP A 177 -30.08 3.77 -8.83
C ASP A 177 -30.90 3.60 -7.53
N GLU A 178 -31.48 2.41 -7.32
CA GLU A 178 -32.15 2.04 -6.06
C GLU A 178 -31.20 2.04 -4.88
N GLN A 179 -30.04 1.38 -5.00
CA GLN A 179 -29.03 1.33 -3.95
C GLN A 179 -28.50 2.73 -3.63
N THR A 180 -28.36 3.57 -4.65
CA THR A 180 -27.93 4.97 -4.48
C THR A 180 -28.99 5.77 -3.70
N ALA A 181 -30.27 5.60 -4.02
CA ALA A 181 -31.38 6.26 -3.32
C ALA A 181 -31.43 5.80 -1.84
N ILE A 182 -31.39 4.49 -1.58
CA ILE A 182 -31.35 3.91 -0.22
C ILE A 182 -30.17 4.44 0.57
N LEU A 183 -28.98 4.49 -0.03
CA LEU A 183 -27.77 5.02 0.62
C LEU A 183 -27.97 6.48 1.03
N LEU A 184 -28.36 7.34 0.10
CA LEU A 184 -28.52 8.78 0.34
C LEU A 184 -29.59 9.06 1.39
N ASP A 185 -30.72 8.36 1.34
CA ASP A 185 -31.80 8.50 2.33
C ASP A 185 -31.32 8.04 3.73
N SER A 186 -30.63 6.91 3.80
CA SER A 186 -30.13 6.34 5.07
C SER A 186 -29.11 7.21 5.80
N ILE A 187 -28.41 8.10 5.08
CA ILE A 187 -27.34 8.96 5.64
C ILE A 187 -27.64 10.45 5.53
N ARG A 188 -28.83 10.84 5.12
CA ARG A 188 -29.25 12.25 5.07
C ARG A 188 -28.99 12.91 6.44
N GLU A 189 -28.42 14.10 6.45
CA GLU A 189 -28.04 14.85 7.67
C GLU A 189 -26.97 14.17 8.56
N LEU A 190 -26.36 13.07 8.11
CA LEU A 190 -25.28 12.42 8.82
C LEU A 190 -23.90 12.85 8.26
N PRO A 191 -22.84 12.77 9.07
CA PRO A 191 -21.49 13.24 8.68
C PRO A 191 -20.94 12.73 7.34
N PRO A 192 -21.24 11.50 6.84
CA PRO A 192 -20.75 11.06 5.55
C PRO A 192 -21.51 11.61 4.33
N TYR A 193 -22.62 12.33 4.52
CA TYR A 193 -23.53 12.69 3.42
C TYR A 193 -22.84 13.50 2.32
N VAL A 194 -22.18 14.61 2.68
CA VAL A 194 -21.48 15.49 1.72
C VAL A 194 -20.36 14.75 1.00
N PHE A 195 -19.59 13.92 1.73
CA PHE A 195 -18.56 13.07 1.14
C PHE A 195 -19.13 12.11 0.08
N VAL A 196 -20.26 11.48 0.38
CA VAL A 196 -20.96 10.55 -0.53
C VAL A 196 -21.49 11.27 -1.75
N MET A 197 -22.08 12.45 -1.58
CA MET A 197 -22.57 13.29 -2.67
C MET A 197 -21.45 13.68 -3.63
N ILE A 198 -20.30 14.11 -3.13
CA ILE A 198 -19.13 14.42 -3.97
C ILE A 198 -18.64 13.16 -4.69
N GLY A 199 -18.55 12.03 -3.99
CA GLY A 199 -18.10 10.77 -4.58
C GLY A 199 -19.00 10.26 -5.72
N LEU A 200 -20.33 10.39 -5.56
CA LEU A 200 -21.34 9.94 -6.54
C LEU A 200 -21.49 10.89 -7.73
N TYR A 201 -21.40 12.21 -7.51
CA TYR A 201 -21.79 13.20 -8.52
C TYR A 201 -20.63 14.01 -9.10
N ALA A 202 -19.43 13.91 -8.51
CA ALA A 202 -18.19 14.44 -9.08
C ALA A 202 -17.11 13.39 -9.29
N GLY A 203 -17.30 12.17 -8.77
CA GLY A 203 -16.38 11.04 -8.99
C GLY A 203 -14.97 11.24 -8.44
N LEU A 204 -14.78 12.11 -7.47
CA LEU A 204 -13.47 12.36 -6.85
C LEU A 204 -12.97 11.12 -6.10
N ARG A 205 -11.64 10.99 -6.01
CA ARG A 205 -11.02 9.96 -5.15
C ARG A 205 -11.17 10.34 -3.68
N ARG A 206 -11.14 9.35 -2.77
CA ARG A 206 -11.21 9.59 -1.32
C ARG A 206 -10.25 10.69 -0.87
N GLU A 207 -9.02 10.60 -1.31
CA GLU A 207 -7.95 11.53 -0.96
C GLU A 207 -8.20 12.93 -1.56
N GLU A 208 -8.80 13.02 -2.73
CA GLU A 208 -9.20 14.27 -3.37
C GLU A 208 -10.36 14.93 -2.62
N ILE A 209 -11.35 14.16 -2.14
CA ILE A 209 -12.49 14.65 -1.36
C ILE A 209 -12.01 15.16 0.01
N LEU A 210 -11.18 14.37 0.72
CA LEU A 210 -10.67 14.75 2.04
C LEU A 210 -9.72 15.95 2.00
N GLY A 211 -9.06 16.18 0.87
CA GLY A 211 -8.18 17.33 0.65
C GLY A 211 -8.86 18.52 -0.03
N LEU A 212 -10.18 18.45 -0.29
CA LEU A 212 -10.90 19.50 -1.01
C LEU A 212 -11.11 20.74 -0.11
N LYS A 213 -10.67 21.89 -0.60
CA LYS A 213 -10.90 23.18 0.03
C LYS A 213 -11.95 23.97 -0.74
N TRP A 214 -12.62 24.88 -0.05
CA TRP A 214 -13.66 25.73 -0.63
C TRP A 214 -13.12 26.67 -1.74
N ASP A 215 -11.84 27.02 -1.72
CA ASP A 215 -11.19 27.80 -2.80
C ASP A 215 -11.14 27.09 -4.15
N CYS A 216 -11.46 25.78 -4.18
CA CYS A 216 -11.53 24.94 -5.35
C CYS A 216 -12.96 24.52 -5.72
N VAL A 217 -13.98 25.12 -5.12
CA VAL A 217 -15.40 24.82 -5.34
C VAL A 217 -16.12 26.05 -5.88
N PHE A 218 -16.49 26.02 -7.15
CA PHE A 218 -17.08 27.15 -7.88
C PHE A 218 -18.57 26.89 -8.11
N LEU A 219 -19.43 27.45 -7.25
CA LEU A 219 -20.87 27.17 -7.20
C LEU A 219 -21.71 28.19 -7.96
N ASP A 220 -21.22 29.42 -8.09
CA ASP A 220 -21.96 30.54 -8.67
C ASP A 220 -21.60 30.82 -10.14
N GLU A 221 -20.76 29.97 -10.72
CA GLU A 221 -20.40 30.04 -12.13
C GLU A 221 -21.58 29.61 -13.03
N LYS A 222 -21.59 30.07 -14.28
CA LYS A 222 -22.55 29.62 -15.29
C LYS A 222 -22.55 28.09 -15.45
N THR A 223 -21.39 27.50 -15.30
CA THR A 223 -21.19 26.04 -15.24
C THR A 223 -20.47 25.71 -13.94
N PRO A 224 -21.17 25.35 -12.86
CA PRO A 224 -20.54 25.01 -11.58
C PRO A 224 -19.59 23.81 -11.70
N TYR A 225 -18.44 23.89 -11.04
CA TYR A 225 -17.43 22.85 -11.09
C TYR A 225 -16.58 22.76 -9.81
N ILE A 226 -15.92 21.64 -9.63
CA ILE A 226 -14.89 21.41 -8.62
C ILE A 226 -13.54 21.30 -9.32
N SER A 227 -12.56 22.08 -8.86
CA SER A 227 -11.19 22.08 -9.34
C SER A 227 -10.32 21.16 -8.49
N VAL A 228 -9.92 20.02 -8.99
CA VAL A 228 -9.08 19.06 -8.26
C VAL A 228 -7.62 19.50 -8.34
N ARG A 229 -7.09 20.02 -7.23
CA ARG A 229 -5.71 20.57 -7.16
C ARG A 229 -4.89 19.98 -6.04
N ARG A 230 -5.52 19.38 -5.03
CA ARG A 230 -4.90 18.87 -3.81
C ARG A 230 -5.39 17.46 -3.50
N ALA A 231 -4.61 16.74 -2.71
CA ALA A 231 -5.01 15.46 -2.15
C ALA A 231 -4.53 15.34 -0.70
N TRP A 232 -5.37 14.69 0.08
CA TRP A 232 -5.08 14.29 1.45
C TRP A 232 -4.22 12.99 1.45
N HIS A 233 -3.29 12.89 2.37
CA HIS A 233 -2.53 11.66 2.64
C HIS A 233 -1.97 11.69 4.07
N VAL A 234 -1.34 10.61 4.50
CA VAL A 234 -0.71 10.51 5.82
C VAL A 234 0.80 10.55 5.64
N GLU A 235 1.46 11.45 6.37
CA GLU A 235 2.92 11.54 6.48
C GLU A 235 3.31 11.53 7.95
N GLY A 236 4.19 10.61 8.35
CA GLY A 236 4.61 10.50 9.75
C GLY A 236 3.48 10.23 10.75
N GLY A 237 2.37 9.64 10.29
CA GLY A 237 1.17 9.40 11.10
C GLY A 237 0.15 10.54 11.13
N GLU A 238 0.50 11.72 10.60
CA GLU A 238 -0.35 12.90 10.58
C GLU A 238 -1.00 13.14 9.21
N PRO A 239 -2.23 13.69 9.15
CA PRO A 239 -2.91 14.03 7.91
C PRO A 239 -2.30 15.30 7.30
N VAL A 240 -1.91 15.17 6.02
CA VAL A 240 -1.33 16.28 5.24
C VAL A 240 -2.14 16.48 3.97
N VAL A 241 -2.36 17.74 3.59
CA VAL A 241 -2.98 18.09 2.30
C VAL A 241 -1.98 18.88 1.48
N ASN A 242 -1.59 18.36 0.34
CA ASN A 242 -0.65 19.03 -0.55
C ASN A 242 -1.07 18.93 -2.02
N THR A 243 -0.34 19.65 -2.88
CA THR A 243 -0.56 19.70 -4.33
C THR A 243 0.09 18.52 -5.05
N LEU A 244 0.75 17.59 -4.35
CA LEU A 244 1.34 16.37 -4.89
C LEU A 244 0.25 15.33 -5.19
N LEU A 245 -0.48 15.55 -6.28
CA LEU A 245 -1.43 14.57 -6.78
C LEU A 245 -0.69 13.32 -7.26
N LYS A 246 -1.41 12.20 -7.30
CA LYS A 246 -0.84 10.89 -7.67
C LYS A 246 -0.23 10.91 -9.08
N THR A 247 -0.86 11.63 -10.00
CA THR A 247 -0.45 11.77 -11.40
C THR A 247 -0.77 13.17 -11.92
N PRO A 248 -0.09 13.68 -12.96
CA PRO A 248 -0.44 14.94 -13.62
C PRO A 248 -1.90 14.99 -14.10
N ALA A 249 -2.43 13.88 -14.61
CA ALA A 249 -3.81 13.75 -15.09
C ALA A 249 -4.86 13.90 -13.96
N ALA A 250 -4.45 13.87 -12.70
CA ALA A 250 -5.35 14.11 -11.58
C ALA A 250 -5.77 15.58 -11.45
N LYS A 251 -4.97 16.55 -11.93
CA LYS A 251 -5.35 17.96 -12.01
C LYS A 251 -6.40 18.14 -13.10
N ARG A 252 -7.61 18.51 -12.68
CA ARG A 252 -8.76 18.64 -13.59
C ARG A 252 -9.87 19.48 -12.99
N ASP A 253 -10.76 19.97 -13.84
CA ASP A 253 -11.98 20.65 -13.46
C ASP A 253 -13.17 19.73 -13.79
N VAL A 254 -13.99 19.45 -12.78
CA VAL A 254 -15.11 18.51 -12.88
C VAL A 254 -16.40 19.28 -12.76
N PRO A 255 -17.19 19.44 -13.86
CA PRO A 255 -18.53 20.00 -13.79
C PRO A 255 -19.42 19.19 -12.87
N ILE A 256 -20.25 19.87 -12.08
CA ILE A 256 -21.12 19.25 -11.09
C ILE A 256 -22.61 19.51 -11.35
N PRO A 257 -23.49 18.51 -11.08
CA PRO A 257 -24.93 18.66 -11.29
C PRO A 257 -25.58 19.51 -10.22
N LYS A 258 -26.79 20.02 -10.52
CA LYS A 258 -27.55 20.90 -9.64
C LYS A 258 -27.77 20.34 -8.24
N CYS A 259 -27.99 19.02 -8.11
CA CYS A 259 -28.21 18.38 -6.80
C CYS A 259 -26.95 18.47 -5.91
N LEU A 260 -25.75 18.35 -6.47
CA LEU A 260 -24.51 18.52 -5.73
C LEU A 260 -24.25 20.01 -5.42
N VAL A 261 -24.58 20.92 -6.33
CA VAL A 261 -24.50 22.38 -6.09
C VAL A 261 -25.36 22.76 -4.88
N ALA A 262 -26.61 22.32 -4.81
CA ALA A 262 -27.51 22.59 -3.69
C ALA A 262 -26.91 22.05 -2.36
N CYS A 263 -26.43 20.81 -2.35
CA CYS A 263 -25.81 20.20 -1.19
C CYS A 263 -24.58 20.98 -0.71
N LEU A 264 -23.70 21.40 -1.64
CA LEU A 264 -22.48 22.15 -1.29
C LEU A 264 -22.76 23.59 -0.85
N LYS A 265 -23.81 24.24 -1.37
CA LYS A 265 -24.24 25.57 -0.88
C LYS A 265 -24.72 25.48 0.56
N GLU A 266 -25.60 24.51 0.85
CA GLU A 266 -26.07 24.28 2.22
C GLU A 266 -24.92 23.96 3.21
N GLU A 267 -23.96 23.15 2.79
CA GLU A 267 -22.79 22.84 3.63
C GLU A 267 -21.87 24.04 3.80
N ARG A 268 -21.71 24.88 2.76
CA ARG A 268 -20.88 26.09 2.84
C ARG A 268 -21.43 27.09 3.86
N GLU A 269 -22.74 27.23 3.96
CA GLU A 269 -23.39 28.13 4.94
C GLU A 269 -23.14 27.69 6.39
N LYS A 270 -22.95 26.38 6.62
CA LYS A 270 -22.71 25.78 7.94
C LYS A 270 -21.20 25.71 8.30
N SER A 271 -20.32 25.83 7.31
CA SER A 271 -18.89 25.55 7.49
C SER A 271 -18.09 26.82 7.73
N GLU A 272 -17.35 26.84 8.85
CA GLU A 272 -16.32 27.86 9.15
C GLU A 272 -14.91 27.41 8.71
N SER A 273 -14.78 26.17 8.24
CA SER A 273 -13.51 25.56 7.82
C SER A 273 -13.13 25.98 6.40
N GLU A 274 -11.83 26.01 6.12
CA GLU A 274 -11.31 26.08 4.74
C GLU A 274 -11.56 24.78 3.95
N TYR A 275 -11.78 23.66 4.63
CA TYR A 275 -12.03 22.35 4.02
C TYR A 275 -13.51 22.07 3.89
N VAL A 276 -13.91 21.45 2.77
CA VAL A 276 -15.28 20.99 2.56
C VAL A 276 -15.65 19.86 3.53
N ILE A 277 -14.70 18.98 3.81
CA ILE A 277 -14.83 17.92 4.82
C ILE A 277 -13.83 18.18 5.93
N SER A 278 -14.31 18.55 7.10
CA SER A 278 -13.46 18.89 8.25
C SER A 278 -13.90 18.20 9.53
N ASN A 279 -13.04 18.20 10.52
CA ASN A 279 -13.36 17.79 11.90
C ASN A 279 -13.96 18.98 12.69
N SER A 280 -14.35 18.74 13.94
CA SER A 280 -14.94 19.76 14.82
C SER A 280 -14.02 20.96 15.13
N LYS A 281 -12.73 20.87 14.80
CA LYS A 281 -11.75 21.96 14.95
C LYS A 281 -11.54 22.72 13.63
N GLY A 282 -12.29 22.41 12.57
CA GLY A 282 -12.12 23.03 11.25
C GLY A 282 -10.89 22.55 10.48
N THR A 283 -10.20 21.51 10.92
CA THR A 283 -9.02 20.94 10.23
C THR A 283 -9.38 19.65 9.48
N VAL A 284 -8.46 19.15 8.66
CA VAL A 284 -8.66 17.89 7.91
C VAL A 284 -8.86 16.70 8.85
N LEU A 285 -9.62 15.70 8.38
CA LEU A 285 -9.82 14.45 9.12
C LEU A 285 -8.52 13.62 9.16
N THR A 286 -8.23 13.05 10.32
CA THR A 286 -7.28 11.93 10.41
C THR A 286 -7.89 10.66 9.81
N GLU A 287 -7.05 9.65 9.50
CA GLU A 287 -7.55 8.34 9.03
C GLU A 287 -8.55 7.72 10.01
N THR A 288 -8.26 7.78 11.32
CA THR A 288 -9.15 7.27 12.37
C THR A 288 -10.49 8.01 12.42
N GLN A 289 -10.48 9.35 12.25
CA GLN A 289 -11.70 10.14 12.20
C GLN A 289 -12.52 9.80 10.95
N PHE A 290 -11.88 9.67 9.78
CA PHE A 290 -12.57 9.22 8.57
C PHE A 290 -13.21 7.85 8.72
N VAL A 291 -12.50 6.88 9.32
CA VAL A 291 -13.08 5.55 9.62
C VAL A 291 -14.31 5.67 10.51
N ARG A 292 -14.32 6.57 11.51
CA ARG A 292 -15.49 6.82 12.36
C ARG A 292 -16.65 7.43 11.57
N VAL A 293 -16.39 8.41 10.70
CA VAL A 293 -17.39 8.97 9.79
C VAL A 293 -17.95 7.89 8.86
N TRP A 294 -17.09 7.07 8.26
CA TRP A 294 -17.52 5.99 7.38
C TRP A 294 -18.33 4.90 8.10
N LYS A 295 -18.14 4.76 9.41
CA LYS A 295 -18.88 3.82 10.25
C LYS A 295 -20.39 4.08 10.23
N TYR A 296 -20.86 5.32 10.05
CA TYR A 296 -22.29 5.64 9.90
C TYR A 296 -22.93 4.86 8.75
N ILE A 297 -22.20 4.62 7.67
CA ILE A 297 -22.65 3.81 6.53
C ILE A 297 -22.54 2.32 6.86
N THR A 298 -21.38 1.86 7.32
CA THR A 298 -21.12 0.43 7.49
C THR A 298 -21.99 -0.24 8.56
N VAL A 299 -22.40 0.49 9.59
CA VAL A 299 -23.27 -0.05 10.64
C VAL A 299 -24.72 -0.26 10.16
N ARG A 300 -25.14 0.36 9.06
CA ARG A 300 -26.48 0.20 8.46
C ARG A 300 -26.55 -0.97 7.47
N SER A 301 -25.43 -1.58 7.15
CA SER A 301 -25.39 -2.74 6.23
C SER A 301 -25.71 -4.04 6.97
N THR A 302 -26.45 -4.95 6.30
CA THR A 302 -26.71 -6.32 6.77
C THR A 302 -25.49 -7.25 6.62
N ALA A 303 -24.35 -6.75 6.12
CA ALA A 303 -23.14 -7.54 5.99
C ALA A 303 -22.74 -8.16 7.32
N GLU A 304 -22.46 -9.48 7.29
CA GLU A 304 -21.95 -10.20 8.45
C GLU A 304 -20.72 -9.51 9.04
N ARG A 305 -20.72 -9.34 10.35
CA ARG A 305 -19.63 -8.70 11.09
C ARG A 305 -19.37 -9.38 12.41
N CYS A 306 -18.15 -9.19 12.91
CA CYS A 306 -17.77 -9.65 14.23
C CYS A 306 -17.53 -8.45 15.14
N TYR A 307 -17.95 -8.57 16.38
CA TYR A 307 -17.53 -7.68 17.47
C TYR A 307 -16.98 -8.51 18.62
N TYR A 308 -16.22 -7.87 19.49
CA TYR A 308 -15.58 -8.53 20.62
C TYR A 308 -16.10 -7.92 21.91
N THR A 309 -16.44 -8.77 22.89
CA THR A 309 -16.69 -8.38 24.27
C THR A 309 -15.55 -8.89 25.13
N TYR A 310 -15.25 -8.18 26.20
CA TYR A 310 -14.25 -8.60 27.17
C TYR A 310 -14.96 -8.99 28.44
N VAL A 311 -14.82 -10.27 28.86
CA VAL A 311 -15.38 -10.80 30.09
C VAL A 311 -14.22 -11.42 30.85
N ASN A 312 -13.97 -10.96 32.08
CA ASN A 312 -12.87 -11.43 32.94
C ASN A 312 -11.49 -11.43 32.26
N GLY A 313 -11.21 -10.38 31.43
CA GLY A 313 -9.95 -10.25 30.70
C GLY A 313 -9.83 -11.13 29.44
N GLN A 314 -10.82 -11.96 29.14
CA GLN A 314 -10.86 -12.77 27.92
C GLN A 314 -11.70 -12.10 26.83
N SER A 315 -11.19 -12.10 25.59
CA SER A 315 -11.87 -11.57 24.42
C SER A 315 -12.80 -12.64 23.84
N ILE A 316 -14.12 -12.38 23.87
CA ILE A 316 -15.14 -13.23 23.26
C ILE A 316 -15.56 -12.64 21.94
N LYS A 317 -15.40 -13.41 20.85
CA LYS A 317 -15.81 -13.01 19.50
C LYS A 317 -17.27 -13.36 19.27
N HIS A 318 -18.07 -12.34 18.98
CA HIS A 318 -19.46 -12.50 18.56
C HIS A 318 -19.57 -12.26 17.06
N ARG A 319 -20.40 -13.08 16.39
CA ARG A 319 -20.72 -12.95 14.98
C ARG A 319 -22.19 -12.59 14.85
N ILE A 320 -22.50 -11.50 14.16
CA ILE A 320 -23.87 -11.09 13.86
C ILE A 320 -24.09 -11.07 12.35
N LYS A 321 -25.27 -11.56 11.95
CA LYS A 321 -25.78 -11.47 10.60
C LYS A 321 -27.14 -10.72 10.67
N PRO A 322 -27.11 -9.37 10.61
CA PRO A 322 -28.31 -8.56 10.71
C PRO A 322 -29.27 -8.85 9.55
N ARG A 323 -30.57 -8.62 9.76
CA ARG A 323 -31.58 -8.66 8.71
C ARG A 323 -32.01 -7.24 8.34
N LEU A 324 -32.39 -7.08 7.10
CA LEU A 324 -32.90 -5.79 6.58
C LEU A 324 -34.16 -5.38 7.37
N GLY A 325 -34.26 -4.11 7.75
CA GLY A 325 -35.36 -3.58 8.54
C GLY A 325 -35.27 -3.81 10.07
N GLU A 326 -34.34 -4.66 10.56
CA GLU A 326 -34.14 -4.84 11.99
C GLU A 326 -33.41 -3.65 12.63
N HIS A 327 -33.72 -3.38 13.91
CA HIS A 327 -32.98 -2.41 14.70
C HIS A 327 -31.71 -3.03 15.30
N GLN A 328 -30.69 -2.20 15.47
CA GLN A 328 -29.46 -2.66 16.12
C GLN A 328 -29.70 -2.90 17.62
N PRO A 329 -29.32 -4.06 18.17
CA PRO A 329 -29.60 -4.40 19.58
C PRO A 329 -29.12 -3.35 20.60
N ASN A 330 -27.92 -2.78 20.37
CA ASN A 330 -27.31 -1.81 21.28
C ASN A 330 -27.62 -0.34 20.91
N ASN A 331 -28.35 -0.09 19.80
CA ASN A 331 -28.76 1.23 19.36
C ASN A 331 -30.11 1.15 18.62
N PRO A 332 -31.24 1.17 19.34
CA PRO A 332 -32.57 1.02 18.74
C PRO A 332 -32.94 2.10 17.71
N LYS A 333 -32.24 3.25 17.70
CA LYS A 333 -32.45 4.31 16.70
C LYS A 333 -31.81 3.97 15.35
N LEU A 334 -30.97 2.94 15.27
CA LEU A 334 -30.28 2.55 14.05
C LEU A 334 -30.97 1.32 13.45
N VAL A 335 -31.42 1.47 12.19
CA VAL A 335 -32.04 0.41 11.39
C VAL A 335 -31.02 -0.07 10.35
N TYR A 336 -31.05 -1.37 10.06
CA TYR A 336 -30.28 -1.95 8.96
C TYR A 336 -31.02 -1.72 7.64
N THR A 337 -30.58 -0.72 6.88
CA THR A 337 -31.25 -0.26 5.65
C THR A 337 -30.64 -0.77 4.36
N MET A 338 -29.42 -1.34 4.41
CA MET A 338 -28.66 -1.72 3.23
C MET A 338 -28.27 -3.21 3.27
N ASP A 339 -28.64 -3.98 2.27
CA ASP A 339 -28.18 -5.37 2.05
C ASP A 339 -26.90 -5.45 1.21
N PHE A 340 -26.32 -4.32 0.88
CA PHE A 340 -25.11 -4.15 0.10
C PHE A 340 -24.01 -3.44 0.89
N LYS A 341 -22.76 -3.55 0.41
CA LYS A 341 -21.59 -2.84 0.96
C LYS A 341 -21.31 -1.60 0.14
N VAL A 342 -20.95 -0.53 0.82
CA VAL A 342 -20.49 0.71 0.20
C VAL A 342 -19.04 0.97 0.61
N THR A 343 -18.20 1.35 -0.35
CA THR A 343 -16.83 1.81 -0.12
C THR A 343 -16.62 3.14 -0.84
N PRO A 344 -15.71 4.01 -0.39
CA PRO A 344 -15.44 5.28 -1.06
C PRO A 344 -15.14 5.12 -2.57
N HIS A 345 -14.43 4.06 -2.93
CA HIS A 345 -14.10 3.80 -4.34
C HIS A 345 -15.31 3.37 -5.18
N MET A 346 -16.33 2.74 -4.57
CA MET A 346 -17.56 2.37 -5.29
C MET A 346 -18.35 3.61 -5.71
N LEU A 347 -18.37 4.68 -4.91
CA LEU A 347 -19.04 5.95 -5.29
C LEU A 347 -18.48 6.48 -6.61
N ARG A 348 -17.16 6.57 -6.69
CA ARG A 348 -16.48 6.97 -7.92
C ARG A 348 -16.71 5.98 -9.08
N HIS A 349 -16.71 4.67 -8.79
CA HIS A 349 -17.01 3.66 -9.80
C HIS A 349 -18.44 3.83 -10.35
N THR A 350 -19.41 4.12 -9.48
CA THR A 350 -20.79 4.44 -9.86
C THR A 350 -20.85 5.68 -10.76
N TYR A 351 -20.14 6.77 -10.41
CA TYR A 351 -20.04 7.96 -11.27
C TYR A 351 -19.54 7.64 -12.67
N ILE A 352 -18.43 6.90 -12.78
CA ILE A 352 -17.83 6.52 -14.05
C ILE A 352 -18.80 5.64 -14.86
N THR A 353 -19.42 4.67 -14.21
CA THR A 353 -20.36 3.74 -14.83
C THR A 353 -21.57 4.49 -15.37
N ASN A 354 -22.12 5.42 -14.61
CA ASN A 354 -23.25 6.24 -15.02
C ASN A 354 -22.94 7.13 -16.23
N LEU A 355 -21.74 7.74 -16.29
CA LEU A 355 -21.31 8.49 -17.47
C LEU A 355 -21.23 7.60 -18.72
N ILE A 356 -20.70 6.39 -18.58
CA ILE A 356 -20.59 5.42 -19.68
C ILE A 356 -21.99 4.97 -20.15
N TYR A 357 -22.92 4.70 -19.23
CA TYR A 357 -24.31 4.37 -19.56
C TYR A 357 -25.01 5.48 -20.31
N LYS A 358 -24.74 6.74 -19.97
CA LYS A 358 -25.28 7.91 -20.67
C LYS A 358 -24.58 8.21 -22.00
N GLY A 359 -23.65 7.37 -22.43
CA GLY A 359 -22.99 7.47 -23.74
C GLY A 359 -21.85 8.50 -23.80
N VAL A 360 -21.37 8.99 -22.67
CA VAL A 360 -20.20 9.87 -22.63
C VAL A 360 -18.97 9.13 -23.19
N ASP A 361 -18.23 9.78 -24.08
CA ASP A 361 -17.09 9.16 -24.72
C ASP A 361 -15.96 8.79 -23.73
N PRO A 362 -15.18 7.73 -24.00
CA PRO A 362 -14.18 7.24 -23.08
C PRO A 362 -13.08 8.24 -22.72
N LYS A 363 -12.73 9.18 -23.62
CA LYS A 363 -11.72 10.20 -23.36
C LYS A 363 -12.20 11.25 -22.38
N THR A 364 -13.44 11.70 -22.53
CA THR A 364 -14.11 12.59 -21.60
C THR A 364 -14.24 11.92 -20.23
N VAL A 365 -14.66 10.64 -20.17
CA VAL A 365 -14.72 9.87 -18.91
C VAL A 365 -13.33 9.73 -18.30
N GLN A 366 -12.29 9.46 -19.07
CA GLN A 366 -10.91 9.39 -18.61
C GLN A 366 -10.47 10.70 -17.97
N TYR A 367 -10.75 11.84 -18.61
CA TYR A 367 -10.45 13.18 -18.09
C TYR A 367 -11.19 13.45 -16.79
N LEU A 368 -12.51 13.33 -16.76
CA LEU A 368 -13.34 13.58 -15.58
C LEU A 368 -12.95 12.66 -14.41
N ALA A 369 -12.60 11.42 -14.69
CA ALA A 369 -12.09 10.50 -13.68
C ALA A 369 -10.62 10.79 -13.31
N GLY A 370 -9.84 11.54 -14.09
CA GLY A 370 -8.41 11.74 -13.86
C GLY A 370 -7.63 10.42 -13.88
N HIS A 371 -7.92 9.55 -14.85
CA HIS A 371 -7.18 8.32 -15.07
C HIS A 371 -5.97 8.62 -15.97
N GLU A 372 -4.78 8.33 -15.48
CA GLU A 372 -3.55 8.46 -16.28
C GLU A 372 -3.54 7.47 -17.45
N ASN A 373 -3.91 6.22 -17.17
CA ASN A 373 -3.97 5.18 -18.20
C ASN A 373 -5.40 4.96 -18.69
N SER A 374 -5.58 5.08 -20.01
CA SER A 374 -6.86 4.83 -20.69
C SER A 374 -7.39 3.40 -20.46
N LYS A 375 -6.48 2.42 -20.25
CA LYS A 375 -6.85 1.03 -20.01
C LYS A 375 -7.87 0.90 -18.87
N THR A 376 -7.68 1.64 -17.76
CA THR A 376 -8.61 1.60 -16.62
C THR A 376 -10.03 2.03 -17.01
N THR A 377 -10.15 3.09 -17.82
CA THR A 377 -11.46 3.56 -18.34
C THR A 377 -12.04 2.58 -19.34
N MET A 378 -11.20 2.06 -20.24
CA MET A 378 -11.64 1.10 -21.27
C MET A 378 -12.08 -0.23 -20.67
N ASP A 379 -11.42 -0.72 -19.63
CA ASP A 379 -11.83 -1.93 -18.92
C ASP A 379 -13.23 -1.78 -18.28
N ILE A 380 -13.56 -0.60 -17.76
CA ILE A 380 -14.90 -0.29 -17.23
C ILE A 380 -15.89 -0.18 -18.39
N TYR A 381 -15.52 0.55 -19.43
CA TYR A 381 -16.37 0.76 -20.63
C TYR A 381 -16.75 -0.57 -21.28
N ALA A 382 -15.78 -1.46 -21.51
CA ALA A 382 -16.02 -2.78 -22.05
C ALA A 382 -17.01 -3.60 -21.22
N LYS A 383 -16.85 -3.58 -19.87
CA LYS A 383 -17.74 -4.30 -18.96
C LYS A 383 -19.19 -3.76 -19.01
N VAL A 384 -19.35 -2.45 -19.09
CA VAL A 384 -20.67 -1.80 -19.09
C VAL A 384 -21.39 -2.04 -20.42
N LYS A 385 -20.71 -1.84 -21.54
CA LYS A 385 -21.33 -1.95 -22.88
C LYS A 385 -21.53 -3.39 -23.35
N TYR A 386 -20.57 -4.30 -23.06
CA TYR A 386 -20.68 -5.68 -23.53
C TYR A 386 -21.57 -6.59 -22.68
N ASN A 387 -22.04 -6.13 -21.52
CA ASN A 387 -23.01 -6.87 -20.70
C ASN A 387 -24.48 -6.68 -21.15
N LYS A 388 -24.72 -5.97 -22.26
CA LYS A 388 -26.07 -5.74 -22.82
C LYS A 388 -26.12 -6.21 -24.28
N PRO A 389 -26.35 -7.51 -24.53
CA PRO A 389 -26.37 -8.08 -25.88
C PRO A 389 -27.40 -7.41 -26.80
N GLU A 390 -28.54 -6.97 -26.25
CA GLU A 390 -29.62 -6.32 -27.01
C GLU A 390 -29.17 -4.96 -27.55
N GLU A 391 -28.47 -4.15 -26.75
CA GLU A 391 -27.92 -2.86 -27.22
C GLU A 391 -26.84 -3.08 -28.29
N LEU A 392 -25.98 -4.11 -28.13
CA LEU A 392 -24.99 -4.49 -29.13
C LEU A 392 -25.62 -4.92 -30.44
N SER A 393 -26.68 -5.74 -30.39
CA SER A 393 -27.43 -6.16 -31.55
C SER A 393 -28.00 -4.98 -32.33
N SER A 394 -28.58 -4.01 -31.63
CA SER A 394 -29.15 -2.81 -32.26
C SER A 394 -28.06 -1.95 -32.93
N VAL A 395 -26.89 -1.81 -32.30
CA VAL A 395 -25.74 -1.06 -32.85
C VAL A 395 -25.18 -1.76 -34.09
N VAL A 396 -25.01 -3.09 -34.03
CA VAL A 396 -24.53 -3.88 -35.17
C VAL A 396 -25.52 -3.78 -36.34
N ASN A 397 -26.82 -3.93 -36.09
CA ASN A 397 -27.84 -3.82 -37.12
C ASN A 397 -27.87 -2.40 -37.74
N ALA A 398 -27.74 -1.35 -36.92
CA ALA A 398 -27.64 0.01 -37.43
C ALA A 398 -26.40 0.27 -38.27
N ALA A 399 -25.25 -0.31 -37.88
CA ALA A 399 -23.99 -0.14 -38.58
C ALA A 399 -23.96 -0.82 -39.96
N PHE A 400 -24.68 -1.94 -40.10
CA PHE A 400 -24.69 -2.70 -41.37
C PHE A 400 -25.96 -2.50 -42.21
N GLY A 401 -26.81 -1.53 -41.85
CA GLY A 401 -27.97 -1.14 -42.68
C GLY A 401 -29.03 -2.23 -42.85
N LEU A 402 -29.04 -3.26 -41.99
CA LEU A 402 -30.12 -4.23 -41.96
C LEU A 402 -31.36 -3.55 -41.40
N ARG A 403 -32.20 -3.06 -42.37
CA ARG A 403 -33.54 -2.55 -42.09
C ARG A 403 -34.55 -3.67 -41.86
#